data_07f6bdef320255559fb9d3744b4b3c09
#
_entry.id   07f6bdef320255559fb9d3744b4b3c09
#
_cell.length_a   1.000
_cell.length_b   1.000
_cell.length_c   1.000
_cell.angle_alpha   90.00
_cell.angle_beta   90.00
_cell.angle_gamma   90.00
#
_symmetry.space_group_name_H-M   'P 1'
#
loop_
_entity.id
_entity.type
_entity.pdbx_description
1 polymer ?
#
loop_
_entity_poly.entity_id
_entity_poly.type
_entity_poly.pdbx_seq_one_letter_code
_entity_poly.pdbx_strand_id
1 'polypeptide(L)'
;AWMDGLRTVLVVNKMDRLITELRLTPNEAHHRLLQLIEQVNAVIGGFYAAACMEQDQRWHEAGADATTRDTREDADLYFDPSRGNVIFASAVDHWAFRLERFSHMYAHKLGIKEQTIRQFLWGHYYFDPKTKRVLTHDRDKRGLKPMFVQFVLDNIWQVYQNTVIERDQAMIDRIISALQLSIHARDLRSKDPTALMHAIMSQWLPLPACTFNAIVRSLPSPAEAQKERVPRMIRPDLGF
;
A
#
# COMPACT_ATOMS: atom_id res chain seq x y z
N ALA A 1 -18.72 7.66 0.86
CA ALA A 1 -17.53 8.14 0.13
C ALA A 1 -17.77 8.09 -1.38
N TRP A 2 -18.14 6.92 -1.97
CA TRP A 2 -18.43 6.79 -3.40
C TRP A 2 -19.54 7.74 -3.85
N MET A 3 -20.71 7.66 -3.23
CA MET A 3 -21.87 8.52 -3.54
C MET A 3 -21.58 10.01 -3.36
N ASP A 4 -20.67 10.37 -2.48
CA ASP A 4 -20.27 11.76 -2.23
C ASP A 4 -19.13 12.23 -3.16
N GLY A 5 -18.63 11.36 -4.04
CA GLY A 5 -17.53 11.65 -4.95
C GLY A 5 -16.21 11.98 -4.22
N LEU A 6 -15.95 11.38 -3.06
CA LEU A 6 -14.73 11.61 -2.29
C LEU A 6 -13.59 10.78 -2.85
N ARG A 7 -12.41 11.40 -3.01
CA ARG A 7 -11.17 10.65 -3.24
C ARG A 7 -10.80 9.90 -1.98
N THR A 8 -10.45 8.64 -2.14
CA THR A 8 -10.19 7.73 -1.01
C THR A 8 -8.78 7.16 -1.07
N VAL A 9 -8.26 6.81 0.10
CA VAL A 9 -7.03 6.04 0.28
C VAL A 9 -7.39 4.77 1.04
N LEU A 10 -6.94 3.63 0.54
CA LEU A 10 -7.15 2.34 1.20
C LEU A 10 -6.11 2.14 2.31
N VAL A 11 -6.56 1.84 3.52
CA VAL A 11 -5.69 1.45 4.62
C VAL A 11 -5.91 -0.02 4.95
N VAL A 12 -4.92 -0.86 4.64
CA VAL A 12 -4.88 -2.26 5.03
C VAL A 12 -4.25 -2.34 6.42
N ASN A 13 -5.11 -2.32 7.43
CA ASN A 13 -4.68 -2.35 8.83
C ASN A 13 -4.57 -3.78 9.38
N LYS A 14 -3.97 -3.93 10.57
CA LYS A 14 -3.77 -5.20 11.28
C LYS A 14 -2.80 -6.15 10.58
N MET A 15 -1.77 -5.60 9.95
CA MET A 15 -0.70 -6.40 9.32
C MET A 15 0.04 -7.29 10.33
N ASP A 16 0.16 -6.84 11.58
CA ASP A 16 0.70 -7.59 12.73
C ASP A 16 0.03 -8.96 12.90
N ARG A 17 -1.28 -9.05 12.69
CA ARG A 17 -2.04 -10.30 12.86
C ARG A 17 -1.70 -11.36 11.82
N LEU A 18 -1.26 -10.96 10.65
CA LEU A 18 -0.77 -11.91 9.64
C LEU A 18 0.45 -12.68 10.17
N ILE A 19 1.28 -12.01 11.00
CA ILE A 19 2.51 -12.56 11.57
C ILE A 19 2.22 -13.29 12.88
N THR A 20 1.59 -12.60 13.83
CA THR A 20 1.49 -13.06 15.22
C THR A 20 0.35 -14.05 15.44
N GLU A 21 -0.81 -13.81 14.84
CA GLU A 21 -2.00 -14.64 15.02
C GLU A 21 -2.12 -15.73 13.95
N LEU A 22 -2.08 -15.33 12.68
CA LEU A 22 -2.25 -16.25 11.55
C LEU A 22 -0.97 -17.01 11.19
N ARG A 23 0.19 -16.54 11.67
CA ARG A 23 1.51 -17.15 11.43
C ARG A 23 1.79 -17.45 9.96
N LEU A 24 1.33 -16.57 9.08
CA LEU A 24 1.54 -16.72 7.66
C LEU A 24 3.01 -16.49 7.29
N THR A 25 3.47 -17.24 6.33
CA THR A 25 4.74 -16.91 5.65
C THR A 25 4.58 -15.61 4.86
N PRO A 26 5.67 -14.89 4.56
CA PRO A 26 5.62 -13.68 3.73
C PRO A 26 4.97 -13.89 2.36
N ASN A 27 5.13 -15.08 1.75
CA ASN A 27 4.49 -15.44 0.48
C ASN A 27 2.97 -15.58 0.61
N GLU A 28 2.49 -16.27 1.64
CA GLU A 28 1.06 -16.44 1.91
C GLU A 28 0.41 -15.10 2.25
N ALA A 29 1.10 -14.28 3.05
CA ALA A 29 0.65 -12.93 3.36
C ALA A 29 0.52 -12.07 2.09
N HIS A 30 1.51 -12.11 1.18
CA HIS A 30 1.44 -11.40 -0.10
C HIS A 30 0.25 -11.85 -0.93
N HIS A 31 0.03 -13.15 -1.07
CA HIS A 31 -1.12 -13.68 -1.81
C HIS A 31 -2.45 -13.20 -1.22
N ARG A 32 -2.57 -13.22 0.11
CA ARG A 32 -3.77 -12.72 0.80
C ARG A 32 -4.00 -11.22 0.59
N LEU A 33 -2.93 -10.42 0.59
CA LEU A 33 -3.01 -8.97 0.34
C LEU A 33 -3.41 -8.67 -1.10
N LEU A 34 -2.91 -9.42 -2.08
CA LEU A 34 -3.34 -9.31 -3.48
C LEU A 34 -4.83 -9.57 -3.60
N GLN A 35 -5.32 -10.70 -3.06
CA GLN A 35 -6.74 -11.05 -3.09
C GLN A 35 -7.62 -9.99 -2.41
N LEU A 36 -7.17 -9.43 -1.28
CA LEU A 36 -7.91 -8.40 -0.55
C LEU A 36 -8.08 -7.13 -1.40
N ILE A 37 -7.00 -6.66 -2.03
CA ILE A 37 -7.07 -5.45 -2.88
C ILE A 37 -7.91 -5.72 -4.13
N GLU A 38 -7.80 -6.90 -4.75
CA GLU A 38 -8.65 -7.31 -5.86
C GLU A 38 -10.14 -7.32 -5.48
N GLN A 39 -10.49 -7.85 -4.31
CA GLN A 39 -11.87 -7.87 -3.80
C GLN A 39 -12.41 -6.45 -3.59
N VAL A 40 -11.60 -5.56 -3.00
CA VAL A 40 -11.98 -4.16 -2.82
C VAL A 40 -12.19 -3.48 -4.17
N ASN A 41 -11.29 -3.69 -5.11
CA ASN A 41 -11.39 -3.14 -6.46
C ASN A 41 -12.59 -3.70 -7.23
N ALA A 42 -12.94 -4.97 -7.05
CA ALA A 42 -14.15 -5.55 -7.62
C ALA A 42 -15.44 -4.85 -7.14
N VAL A 43 -15.49 -4.49 -5.84
CA VAL A 43 -16.61 -3.72 -5.28
C VAL A 43 -16.67 -2.32 -5.89
N ILE A 44 -15.53 -1.63 -5.98
CA ILE A 44 -15.45 -0.29 -6.61
C ILE A 44 -15.87 -0.35 -8.08
N GLY A 45 -15.40 -1.35 -8.83
CA GLY A 45 -15.78 -1.58 -10.22
C GLY A 45 -17.28 -1.83 -10.38
N GLY A 46 -17.90 -2.54 -9.43
CA GLY A 46 -19.36 -2.73 -9.39
C GLY A 46 -20.13 -1.41 -9.21
N PHE A 47 -19.68 -0.55 -8.29
CA PHE A 47 -20.27 0.79 -8.12
C PHE A 47 -20.12 1.67 -9.37
N TYR A 48 -18.96 1.62 -10.00
CA TYR A 48 -18.71 2.36 -11.24
C TYR A 48 -19.61 1.87 -12.38
N ALA A 49 -19.71 0.57 -12.59
CA ALA A 49 -20.56 -0.02 -13.60
C ALA A 49 -22.04 0.36 -13.40
N ALA A 50 -22.53 0.32 -12.16
CA ALA A 50 -23.88 0.74 -11.82
C ALA A 50 -24.11 2.23 -12.14
N ALA A 51 -23.17 3.09 -11.77
CA ALA A 51 -23.25 4.53 -12.06
C ALA A 51 -23.25 4.83 -13.58
N CYS A 52 -22.45 4.10 -14.36
CA CYS A 52 -22.44 4.21 -15.82
C CYS A 52 -23.78 3.79 -16.43
N MET A 53 -24.37 2.68 -15.94
CA MET A 53 -25.68 2.22 -16.42
C MET A 53 -26.79 3.24 -16.13
N GLU A 54 -26.83 3.80 -14.93
CA GLU A 54 -27.78 4.84 -14.57
C GLU A 54 -27.61 6.12 -15.45
N GLN A 55 -26.37 6.49 -15.72
CA GLN A 55 -26.06 7.62 -16.60
C GLN A 55 -26.53 7.35 -18.04
N ASP A 56 -26.22 6.18 -18.59
CA ASP A 56 -26.63 5.79 -19.92
C ASP A 56 -28.16 5.76 -20.04
N GLN A 57 -28.89 5.26 -19.03
CA GLN A 57 -30.35 5.27 -19.00
C GLN A 57 -30.91 6.70 -19.00
N ARG A 58 -30.41 7.61 -18.18
CA ARG A 58 -30.83 9.03 -18.16
C ARG A 58 -30.58 9.72 -19.50
N TRP A 59 -29.48 9.39 -20.18
CA TRP A 59 -29.17 9.92 -21.51
C TRP A 59 -30.15 9.45 -22.58
N HIS A 60 -30.49 8.17 -22.56
CA HIS A 60 -31.51 7.62 -23.45
C HIS A 60 -32.88 8.28 -23.24
N GLU A 61 -33.25 8.50 -21.98
CA GLU A 61 -34.53 9.18 -21.62
C GLU A 61 -34.52 10.66 -22.01
N ALA A 62 -33.36 11.33 -21.95
CA ALA A 62 -33.20 12.74 -22.32
C ALA A 62 -33.06 13.00 -23.84
N GLY A 63 -32.95 11.95 -24.67
CA GLY A 63 -32.75 12.07 -26.11
C GLY A 63 -31.45 12.77 -26.52
N ALA A 64 -30.44 12.76 -25.66
CA ALA A 64 -29.18 13.44 -25.90
C ALA A 64 -28.23 12.61 -26.78
N ASP A 65 -27.53 13.30 -27.68
CA ASP A 65 -26.58 12.68 -28.61
C ASP A 65 -25.34 12.12 -27.89
N ALA A 66 -24.87 10.93 -28.29
CA ALA A 66 -23.77 10.18 -27.66
C ALA A 66 -22.39 10.89 -27.70
N THR A 67 -22.29 12.04 -28.34
CA THR A 67 -21.04 12.77 -28.57
C THR A 67 -20.48 13.52 -27.35
N THR A 68 -21.24 13.64 -26.25
CA THR A 68 -20.84 14.35 -25.01
C THR A 68 -20.57 13.40 -23.85
N ARG A 69 -20.21 12.15 -24.11
CA ARG A 69 -19.90 11.16 -23.08
C ARG A 69 -18.63 11.56 -22.34
N ASP A 70 -18.77 11.89 -21.06
CA ASP A 70 -17.63 12.14 -20.17
C ASP A 70 -16.95 10.78 -19.86
N THR A 71 -15.94 10.44 -20.65
CA THR A 71 -15.10 9.26 -20.41
C THR A 71 -14.14 9.56 -19.27
N ARG A 72 -14.62 9.43 -18.03
CA ARG A 72 -13.69 9.42 -16.88
C ARG A 72 -12.73 8.25 -17.04
N GLU A 73 -11.45 8.52 -16.92
CA GLU A 73 -10.45 7.45 -16.89
C GLU A 73 -10.68 6.60 -15.65
N ASP A 74 -11.14 5.36 -15.83
CA ASP A 74 -11.40 4.37 -14.77
C ASP A 74 -10.18 4.12 -13.90
N ALA A 75 -9.00 4.42 -14.42
CA ALA A 75 -7.73 4.13 -13.81
C ALA A 75 -7.54 4.76 -12.40
N ASP A 76 -8.12 5.95 -12.16
CA ASP A 76 -7.98 6.66 -10.87
C ASP A 76 -8.92 6.16 -9.79
N LEU A 77 -9.87 5.29 -10.13
CA LEU A 77 -10.85 4.75 -9.18
C LEU A 77 -10.30 3.58 -8.38
N TYR A 78 -9.38 2.81 -8.97
CA TYR A 78 -8.88 1.58 -8.37
C TYR A 78 -7.72 1.81 -7.40
N PHE A 79 -7.70 0.99 -6.35
CA PHE A 79 -6.60 0.95 -5.40
C PHE A 79 -5.45 0.13 -5.95
N ASP A 80 -4.29 0.75 -6.05
CA ASP A 80 -3.05 0.13 -6.48
C ASP A 80 -1.89 0.65 -5.61
N PRO A 81 -1.22 -0.22 -4.85
CA PRO A 81 -0.07 0.17 -4.03
C PRO A 81 1.02 0.89 -4.83
N SER A 82 1.22 0.55 -6.11
CA SER A 82 2.21 1.20 -6.96
C SER A 82 1.88 2.67 -7.28
N ARG A 83 0.61 3.05 -7.19
CA ARG A 83 0.13 4.43 -7.34
C ARG A 83 0.23 5.24 -6.05
N GLY A 84 0.45 4.57 -4.91
CA GLY A 84 0.59 5.22 -3.61
C GLY A 84 -0.74 5.53 -2.90
N ASN A 85 -1.86 5.02 -3.38
CA ASN A 85 -3.19 5.18 -2.77
C ASN A 85 -3.57 4.03 -1.82
N VAL A 86 -2.60 3.17 -1.46
CA VAL A 86 -2.75 2.09 -0.49
C VAL A 86 -1.69 2.21 0.59
N ILE A 87 -2.12 2.12 1.84
CA ILE A 87 -1.27 2.10 3.04
C ILE A 87 -1.39 0.72 3.69
N PHE A 88 -0.26 0.12 4.02
CA PHE A 88 -0.19 -1.09 4.85
C PHE A 88 0.20 -0.68 6.27
N ALA A 89 -0.55 -1.11 7.29
CA ALA A 89 -0.39 -0.61 8.65
C ALA A 89 -0.62 -1.66 9.72
N SER A 90 0.03 -1.47 10.87
CA SER A 90 -0.39 -1.97 12.17
C SER A 90 -0.59 -0.76 13.10
N ALA A 91 -1.85 -0.43 13.36
CA ALA A 91 -2.15 0.68 14.25
C ALA A 91 -1.76 0.38 15.71
N VAL A 92 -1.84 -0.89 16.12
CA VAL A 92 -1.47 -1.34 17.47
C VAL A 92 0.04 -1.21 17.67
N ASP A 93 0.83 -1.57 16.67
CA ASP A 93 2.28 -1.53 16.73
C ASP A 93 2.88 -0.21 16.20
N HIS A 94 2.02 0.78 15.92
CA HIS A 94 2.39 2.17 15.55
C HIS A 94 3.24 2.31 14.28
N TRP A 95 3.08 1.41 13.30
CA TRP A 95 3.80 1.50 12.04
C TRP A 95 2.90 1.43 10.81
N ALA A 96 3.35 2.07 9.76
CA ALA A 96 2.73 1.99 8.44
C ALA A 96 3.74 2.27 7.33
N PHE A 97 3.45 1.75 6.14
CA PHE A 97 4.23 2.07 4.96
C PHE A 97 3.38 2.14 3.70
N ARG A 98 3.92 2.83 2.71
CA ARG A 98 3.56 2.76 1.29
C ARG A 98 4.79 2.30 0.51
N LEU A 99 4.59 1.81 -0.71
CA LEU A 99 5.69 1.30 -1.54
C LEU A 99 6.79 2.33 -1.79
N GLU A 100 6.47 3.62 -1.79
CA GLU A 100 7.43 4.70 -1.98
C GLU A 100 8.59 4.65 -0.97
N ARG A 101 8.33 4.25 0.26
CA ARG A 101 9.38 4.14 1.28
C ARG A 101 10.44 3.12 0.89
N PHE A 102 10.01 1.97 0.39
CA PHE A 102 10.89 0.89 -0.03
C PHE A 102 11.50 1.16 -1.42
N SER A 103 10.73 1.71 -2.36
CA SER A 103 11.25 2.07 -3.68
C SER A 103 12.37 3.09 -3.58
N HIS A 104 12.24 4.11 -2.73
CA HIS A 104 13.29 5.09 -2.48
C HIS A 104 14.56 4.44 -1.91
N MET A 105 14.41 3.57 -0.90
CA MET A 105 15.53 2.89 -0.26
C MET A 105 16.29 1.96 -1.24
N TYR A 106 15.56 1.20 -2.06
CA TYR A 106 16.18 0.26 -2.99
C TYR A 106 16.63 0.90 -4.30
N ALA A 107 16.04 2.00 -4.73
CA ALA A 107 16.51 2.77 -5.89
C ALA A 107 17.98 3.16 -5.74
N HIS A 108 18.34 3.68 -4.57
CA HIS A 108 19.73 4.03 -4.27
C HIS A 108 20.67 2.82 -4.23
N LYS A 109 20.21 1.70 -3.64
CA LYS A 109 21.02 0.47 -3.53
C LYS A 109 21.22 -0.27 -4.85
N LEU A 110 20.22 -0.26 -5.72
CA LEU A 110 20.20 -1.01 -6.98
C LEU A 110 20.61 -0.14 -8.18
N GLY A 111 20.69 1.18 -8.04
CA GLY A 111 20.98 2.10 -9.13
C GLY A 111 19.86 2.16 -10.19
N ILE A 112 18.63 1.85 -9.81
CA ILE A 112 17.44 1.84 -10.69
C ILE A 112 16.55 3.02 -10.31
N LYS A 113 15.84 3.60 -11.29
CA LYS A 113 14.90 4.70 -11.04
C LYS A 113 13.81 4.27 -10.04
N GLU A 114 13.54 5.12 -9.04
CA GLU A 114 12.56 4.86 -7.99
C GLU A 114 11.17 4.51 -8.53
N GLN A 115 10.70 5.24 -9.54
CA GLN A 115 9.40 4.98 -10.17
C GLN A 115 9.31 3.58 -10.78
N THR A 116 10.39 3.10 -11.40
CA THR A 116 10.47 1.77 -11.98
C THR A 116 10.40 0.70 -10.89
N ILE A 117 11.17 0.87 -9.79
CA ILE A 117 11.10 -0.07 -8.66
C ILE A 117 9.70 -0.09 -8.06
N ARG A 118 9.10 1.08 -7.85
CA ARG A 118 7.76 1.17 -7.28
C ARG A 118 6.72 0.40 -8.08
N GLN A 119 6.77 0.44 -9.40
CA GLN A 119 5.89 -0.32 -10.28
C GLN A 119 6.08 -1.83 -10.13
N PHE A 120 7.32 -2.30 -9.97
CA PHE A 120 7.63 -3.72 -9.88
C PHE A 120 7.58 -4.29 -8.45
N LEU A 121 7.53 -3.43 -7.43
CA LEU A 121 7.38 -3.90 -6.05
C LEU A 121 6.02 -4.53 -5.77
N TRP A 122 4.97 -4.21 -6.54
CA TRP A 122 3.64 -4.78 -6.35
C TRP A 122 3.27 -5.71 -7.51
N GLY A 123 2.63 -6.84 -7.17
CA GLY A 123 2.22 -7.85 -8.15
C GLY A 123 3.17 -9.04 -8.23
N HIS A 124 3.13 -9.74 -9.36
CA HIS A 124 3.91 -10.96 -9.60
C HIS A 124 5.23 -10.66 -10.33
N TYR A 125 6.06 -9.83 -9.74
CA TYR A 125 7.37 -9.49 -10.25
C TYR A 125 8.47 -10.10 -9.39
N TYR A 126 9.52 -10.62 -10.03
CA TYR A 126 10.62 -11.34 -9.40
C TYR A 126 11.93 -10.66 -9.74
N PHE A 127 12.84 -10.55 -8.78
CA PHE A 127 14.17 -10.01 -9.00
C PHE A 127 15.20 -11.12 -9.09
N ASP A 128 15.92 -11.19 -10.21
CA ASP A 128 17.05 -12.11 -10.36
C ASP A 128 18.35 -11.41 -9.94
N PRO A 129 18.96 -11.82 -8.80
CA PRO A 129 20.17 -11.19 -8.31
C PRO A 129 21.39 -11.43 -9.21
N LYS A 130 21.39 -12.50 -10.03
CA LYS A 130 22.51 -12.83 -10.93
C LYS A 130 22.54 -11.93 -12.16
N THR A 131 21.39 -11.69 -12.76
CA THR A 131 21.27 -10.86 -13.97
C THR A 131 20.91 -9.40 -13.65
N LYS A 132 20.56 -9.10 -12.38
CA LYS A 132 20.04 -7.80 -11.93
C LYS A 132 18.83 -7.31 -12.74
N ARG A 133 17.99 -8.23 -13.20
CA ARG A 133 16.79 -7.94 -14.00
C ARG A 133 15.52 -8.31 -13.24
N VAL A 134 14.46 -7.56 -13.54
CA VAL A 134 13.12 -7.88 -13.08
C VAL A 134 12.45 -8.79 -14.09
N LEU A 135 11.86 -9.87 -13.59
CA LEU A 135 11.17 -10.88 -14.37
C LEU A 135 9.67 -10.85 -14.01
N THR A 136 8.81 -11.04 -15.02
CA THR A 136 7.35 -11.15 -14.84
C THR A 136 6.90 -12.55 -14.46
N HIS A 137 7.76 -13.54 -14.69
CA HIS A 137 7.49 -14.95 -14.39
C HIS A 137 8.77 -15.62 -13.91
N ASP A 138 8.64 -16.52 -12.96
CA ASP A 138 9.72 -17.46 -12.58
C ASP A 138 9.73 -18.63 -13.57
N ARG A 139 10.16 -18.35 -14.83
CA ARG A 139 10.14 -19.34 -15.93
C ARG A 139 10.97 -20.60 -15.66
N ASP A 140 12.02 -20.44 -14.87
CA ASP A 140 12.97 -21.54 -14.61
C ASP A 140 12.65 -22.28 -13.30
N LYS A 141 11.52 -21.99 -12.65
CA LYS A 141 11.14 -22.55 -11.32
C LYS A 141 12.29 -22.50 -10.31
N ARG A 142 13.04 -21.39 -10.32
CA ARG A 142 14.20 -21.17 -9.43
C ARG A 142 13.78 -20.90 -7.97
N GLY A 143 12.48 -20.88 -7.69
CA GLY A 143 11.96 -20.55 -6.38
C GLY A 143 12.20 -19.09 -5.99
N LEU A 144 12.24 -18.19 -6.99
CA LEU A 144 12.40 -16.76 -6.72
C LEU A 144 11.17 -16.24 -5.96
N LYS A 145 11.44 -15.43 -4.95
CA LYS A 145 10.38 -14.76 -4.20
C LYS A 145 9.88 -13.54 -4.99
N PRO A 146 8.57 -13.21 -4.94
CA PRO A 146 8.06 -11.94 -5.45
C PRO A 146 8.83 -10.75 -4.85
N MET A 147 9.02 -9.68 -5.62
CA MET A 147 9.77 -8.52 -5.16
C MET A 147 9.17 -7.89 -3.89
N PHE A 148 7.84 -7.84 -3.77
CA PHE A 148 7.18 -7.36 -2.56
C PHE A 148 7.52 -8.22 -1.34
N VAL A 149 7.59 -9.53 -1.50
CA VAL A 149 8.01 -10.44 -0.43
C VAL A 149 9.47 -10.20 -0.06
N GLN A 150 10.36 -10.27 -1.04
CA GLN A 150 11.81 -10.19 -0.80
C GLN A 150 12.26 -8.84 -0.24
N PHE A 151 11.72 -7.73 -0.75
CA PHE A 151 12.19 -6.39 -0.40
C PHE A 151 11.37 -5.71 0.71
N VAL A 152 10.14 -6.16 0.94
CA VAL A 152 9.25 -5.53 1.93
C VAL A 152 8.89 -6.49 3.06
N LEU A 153 8.16 -7.56 2.76
CA LEU A 153 7.61 -8.42 3.81
C LEU A 153 8.68 -9.20 4.57
N ASP A 154 9.67 -9.78 3.90
CA ASP A 154 10.74 -10.53 4.57
C ASP A 154 11.44 -9.66 5.63
N ASN A 155 11.67 -8.37 5.35
CA ASN A 155 12.30 -7.47 6.31
C ASN A 155 11.40 -7.19 7.53
N ILE A 156 10.10 -7.00 7.32
CA ILE A 156 9.14 -6.77 8.42
C ILE A 156 9.02 -8.05 9.26
N TRP A 157 8.88 -9.20 8.61
CA TRP A 157 8.82 -10.51 9.30
C TRP A 157 10.08 -10.78 10.13
N GLN A 158 11.27 -10.44 9.62
CA GLN A 158 12.51 -10.57 10.38
C GLN A 158 12.52 -9.73 11.66
N VAL A 159 11.97 -8.51 11.64
CA VAL A 159 11.86 -7.72 12.87
C VAL A 159 11.00 -8.46 13.90
N TYR A 160 9.78 -8.88 13.55
CA TYR A 160 8.90 -9.62 14.46
C TYR A 160 9.52 -10.94 14.94
N GLN A 161 10.09 -11.71 14.02
CA GLN A 161 10.71 -13.00 14.35
C GLN A 161 11.80 -12.84 15.39
N ASN A 162 12.73 -11.90 15.16
CA ASN A 162 13.89 -11.76 16.02
C ASN A 162 13.60 -10.99 17.31
N THR A 163 12.61 -10.09 17.34
CA THR A 163 12.29 -9.34 18.57
C THR A 163 11.27 -10.03 19.44
N VAL A 164 10.18 -10.55 18.86
CA VAL A 164 9.02 -11.06 19.62
C VAL A 164 9.11 -12.58 19.81
N ILE A 165 9.48 -13.32 18.77
CA ILE A 165 9.40 -14.79 18.77
C ILE A 165 10.69 -15.42 19.27
N GLU A 166 11.82 -15.17 18.62
CA GLU A 166 13.12 -15.83 18.92
C GLU A 166 13.98 -15.06 19.93
N ARG A 167 13.87 -13.73 19.97
CA ARG A 167 14.65 -12.83 20.80
C ARG A 167 16.17 -12.98 20.57
N ASP A 168 16.55 -13.05 19.30
CA ASP A 168 17.96 -13.14 18.90
C ASP A 168 18.62 -11.76 18.92
N GLN A 169 19.40 -11.48 20.00
CA GLN A 169 20.06 -10.20 20.20
C GLN A 169 21.06 -9.89 19.08
N ALA A 170 21.77 -10.89 18.56
CA ALA A 170 22.75 -10.66 17.49
C ALA A 170 22.08 -10.23 16.18
N MET A 171 20.90 -10.79 15.87
CA MET A 171 20.11 -10.39 14.72
C MET A 171 19.45 -9.02 14.93
N ILE A 172 18.97 -8.73 16.14
CA ILE A 172 18.42 -7.41 16.49
C ILE A 172 19.47 -6.32 16.27
N ASP A 173 20.69 -6.50 16.75
CA ASP A 173 21.78 -5.54 16.61
C ASP A 173 22.14 -5.31 15.13
N ARG A 174 22.12 -6.38 14.33
CA ARG A 174 22.29 -6.27 12.85
C ARG A 174 21.17 -5.49 12.19
N ILE A 175 19.92 -5.73 12.57
CA ILE A 175 18.75 -5.00 12.03
C ILE A 175 18.87 -3.52 12.37
N ILE A 176 19.15 -3.18 13.64
CA ILE A 176 19.30 -1.79 14.10
C ILE A 176 20.42 -1.09 13.32
N SER A 177 21.56 -1.76 13.17
CA SER A 177 22.72 -1.22 12.43
C SER A 177 22.40 -1.05 10.93
N ALA A 178 21.77 -2.05 10.31
CA ALA A 178 21.44 -2.02 8.88
C ALA A 178 20.41 -0.94 8.52
N LEU A 179 19.47 -0.67 9.44
CA LEU A 179 18.44 0.36 9.30
C LEU A 179 18.91 1.73 9.86
N GLN A 180 20.12 1.80 10.45
CA GLN A 180 20.69 3.01 11.05
C GLN A 180 19.75 3.65 12.09
N LEU A 181 19.14 2.81 12.95
CA LEU A 181 18.21 3.26 13.97
C LEU A 181 18.95 3.65 15.25
N SER A 182 18.40 4.62 15.97
CA SER A 182 18.89 5.04 17.29
C SER A 182 17.89 4.62 18.35
N ILE A 183 18.05 3.39 18.87
CA ILE A 183 17.17 2.83 19.90
C ILE A 183 17.69 3.19 21.29
N HIS A 184 16.81 3.65 22.17
CA HIS A 184 17.19 3.98 23.53
C HIS A 184 17.63 2.72 24.31
N ALA A 185 18.66 2.88 25.14
CA ALA A 185 19.19 1.79 25.98
C ALA A 185 18.12 1.15 26.90
N ARG A 186 17.10 1.93 27.29
CA ARG A 186 15.96 1.44 28.05
C ARG A 186 15.17 0.40 27.27
N ASP A 187 14.89 0.66 26.00
CA ASP A 187 14.08 -0.23 25.17
C ASP A 187 14.85 -1.49 24.78
N LEU A 188 16.17 -1.36 24.54
CA LEU A 188 17.06 -2.50 24.31
C LEU A 188 17.13 -3.47 25.51
N ARG A 189 17.01 -2.95 26.74
CA ARG A 189 17.05 -3.73 27.98
C ARG A 189 15.67 -4.14 28.50
N SER A 190 14.61 -3.78 27.77
CA SER A 190 13.25 -4.09 28.17
C SER A 190 13.04 -5.61 28.23
N LYS A 191 12.37 -6.06 29.29
CA LYS A 191 11.89 -7.45 29.38
C LYS A 191 10.69 -7.71 28.47
N ASP A 192 9.99 -6.65 28.08
CA ASP A 192 8.87 -6.71 27.16
C ASP A 192 9.39 -6.70 25.71
N PRO A 193 9.23 -7.82 24.97
CA PRO A 193 9.68 -7.92 23.59
C PRO A 193 8.90 -6.98 22.65
N THR A 194 7.66 -6.63 22.99
CA THR A 194 6.83 -5.75 22.20
C THR A 194 7.33 -4.31 22.26
N ALA A 195 7.88 -3.87 23.39
CA ALA A 195 8.46 -2.54 23.56
C ALA A 195 9.63 -2.29 22.60
N LEU A 196 10.52 -3.27 22.45
CA LEU A 196 11.64 -3.18 21.51
C LEU A 196 11.17 -3.20 20.05
N MET A 197 10.24 -4.07 19.72
CA MET A 197 9.64 -4.12 18.39
C MET A 197 8.98 -2.80 18.03
N HIS A 198 8.18 -2.21 18.93
CA HIS A 198 7.57 -0.89 18.74
C HIS A 198 8.62 0.21 18.53
N ALA A 199 9.72 0.21 19.31
CA ALA A 199 10.78 1.19 19.17
C ALA A 199 11.47 1.10 17.79
N ILE A 200 11.70 -0.11 17.28
CA ILE A 200 12.28 -0.35 15.96
C ILE A 200 11.29 0.09 14.87
N MET A 201 10.05 -0.44 14.90
CA MET A 201 9.08 -0.22 13.85
C MET A 201 8.63 1.25 13.74
N SER A 202 8.44 1.95 14.87
CA SER A 202 8.04 3.35 14.87
C SER A 202 9.11 4.30 14.34
N GLN A 203 10.40 3.96 14.47
CA GLN A 203 11.47 4.73 13.84
C GLN A 203 11.66 4.38 12.36
N TRP A 204 11.55 3.11 12.02
CA TRP A 204 11.75 2.64 10.65
C TRP A 204 10.59 3.03 9.74
N LEU A 205 9.35 2.76 10.18
CA LEU A 205 8.11 2.93 9.42
C LEU A 205 7.06 3.73 10.23
N PRO A 206 7.32 5.00 10.54
CA PRO A 206 6.45 5.79 11.43
C PRO A 206 5.05 5.97 10.85
N LEU A 207 4.04 5.46 11.56
CA LEU A 207 2.62 5.54 11.18
C LEU A 207 2.15 6.97 10.87
N PRO A 208 2.44 8.00 11.73
CA PRO A 208 1.98 9.34 11.46
C PRO A 208 2.56 9.91 10.17
N ALA A 209 3.86 9.77 9.96
CA ALA A 209 4.53 10.27 8.76
C ALA A 209 4.00 9.64 7.48
N CYS A 210 3.77 8.32 7.50
CA CYS A 210 3.18 7.60 6.37
C CYS A 210 1.77 8.11 6.05
N THR A 211 0.92 8.23 7.08
CA THR A 211 -0.48 8.65 6.93
C THR A 211 -0.60 10.09 6.44
N PHE A 212 0.12 11.03 7.06
CA PHE A 212 0.08 12.43 6.63
C PHE A 212 0.65 12.63 5.23
N ASN A 213 1.73 11.94 4.88
CA ASN A 213 2.26 11.97 3.52
C ASN A 213 1.27 11.40 2.48
N ALA A 214 0.50 10.38 2.85
CA ALA A 214 -0.53 9.83 1.99
C ALA A 214 -1.66 10.85 1.77
N ILE A 215 -2.13 11.50 2.83
CA ILE A 215 -3.16 12.55 2.75
C ILE A 215 -2.70 13.68 1.82
N VAL A 216 -1.52 14.24 2.09
CA VAL A 216 -1.01 15.39 1.32
C VAL A 216 -0.79 15.07 -0.16
N ARG A 217 -0.39 13.85 -0.49
CA ARG A 217 -0.07 13.47 -1.88
C ARG A 217 -1.25 12.91 -2.67
N SER A 218 -2.21 12.27 -2.00
CA SER A 218 -3.26 11.51 -2.68
C SER A 218 -4.63 12.18 -2.60
N LEU A 219 -4.84 13.07 -1.63
CA LEU A 219 -6.13 13.75 -1.48
C LEU A 219 -6.04 15.20 -1.99
N PRO A 220 -7.12 15.71 -2.56
CA PRO A 220 -7.17 17.11 -3.00
C PRO A 220 -7.13 18.05 -1.80
N SER A 221 -6.56 19.23 -2.00
CA SER A 221 -6.66 20.30 -1.02
C SER A 221 -8.13 20.73 -0.81
N PRO A 222 -8.49 21.38 0.31
CA PRO A 222 -9.86 21.85 0.52
C PRO A 222 -10.39 22.74 -0.60
N ALA A 223 -9.53 23.59 -1.17
CA ALA A 223 -9.91 24.48 -2.27
C ALA A 223 -10.18 23.72 -3.57
N GLU A 224 -9.39 22.69 -3.89
CA GLU A 224 -9.61 21.82 -5.05
C GLU A 224 -10.85 20.96 -4.87
N ALA A 225 -11.02 20.32 -3.71
CA ALA A 225 -12.20 19.53 -3.40
C ALA A 225 -13.49 20.36 -3.46
N GLN A 226 -13.44 21.61 -3.02
CA GLN A 226 -14.57 22.52 -3.07
C GLN A 226 -14.99 22.83 -4.51
N LYS A 227 -14.05 23.07 -5.41
CA LYS A 227 -14.34 23.32 -6.83
C LYS A 227 -15.10 22.16 -7.49
N GLU A 228 -14.75 20.93 -7.13
CA GLU A 228 -15.41 19.73 -7.68
C GLU A 228 -16.78 19.48 -7.03
N ARG A 229 -16.93 19.78 -5.74
CA ARG A 229 -18.13 19.40 -4.95
C ARG A 229 -19.25 20.45 -5.00
N VAL A 230 -18.90 21.74 -4.98
CA VAL A 230 -19.90 22.82 -4.94
C VAL A 230 -20.90 22.77 -6.12
N PRO A 231 -20.50 22.54 -7.36
CA PRO A 231 -21.44 22.39 -8.48
C PRO A 231 -22.47 21.28 -8.25
N ARG A 232 -22.05 20.15 -7.67
CA ARG A 232 -22.91 19.00 -7.37
C ARG A 232 -23.87 19.26 -6.21
N MET A 233 -23.44 20.05 -5.23
CA MET A 233 -24.29 20.42 -4.08
C MET A 233 -25.36 21.45 -4.45
N ILE A 234 -25.06 22.35 -5.39
CA ILE A 234 -25.99 23.40 -5.85
C ILE A 234 -26.97 22.87 -6.92
N ARG A 235 -26.52 21.92 -7.72
CA ARG A 235 -27.33 21.30 -8.79
C ARG A 235 -27.33 19.77 -8.63
N PRO A 236 -28.10 19.24 -7.69
CA PRO A 236 -28.17 17.79 -7.46
C PRO A 236 -28.79 17.01 -8.63
N ASP A 237 -29.53 17.71 -9.52
CA ASP A 237 -30.11 17.20 -10.75
C ASP A 237 -29.09 16.96 -11.89
N LEU A 238 -27.91 17.58 -11.82
CA LEU A 238 -26.79 17.29 -12.71
C LEU A 238 -25.98 16.11 -12.18
N GLY A 239 -26.65 15.02 -11.81
CA GLY A 239 -26.02 13.82 -11.31
C GLY A 239 -24.81 13.35 -12.11
N PHE A 240 -23.98 12.52 -11.46
CA PHE A 240 -22.74 11.93 -12.00
C PHE A 240 -22.85 11.43 -13.42
#